data_ee48356bbdfd8ccdb1f3749695c70c0e
#
_entry.id   ee48356bbdfd8ccdb1f3749695c70c0e
#
_cell.length_a   1.000
_cell.length_b   1.000
_cell.length_c   1.000
_cell.angle_alpha   90.00
_cell.angle_beta   90.00
_cell.angle_gamma   90.00
#
_symmetry.space_group_name_H-M   'P 1'
#
loop_
_entity.id
_entity.type
_entity.pdbx_description
1 polymer ?
#
loop_
_entity_poly.entity_id
_entity_poly.type
_entity_poly.pdbx_seq_one_letter_code
_entity_poly.pdbx_strand_id
1 'polypeptide(L)'
;MAVIYIAGPMTGYKDHNRTAFFTEAMRLAEHGHVVLNPATLPEGLSQQQYISICIPMLMCADVIYLLEGWEDSAGARAEYAMALKLNIDVSLPPVREDGKSITQPGVDQKPHNQQINLSE
;
A
#
# COMPACT_ATOMS: atom_id res chain seq x y z
N MET A 1 -1.28 -16.59 -6.46
CA MET A 1 -0.22 -15.98 -5.62
C MET A 1 0.29 -14.73 -6.30
N ALA A 2 0.42 -13.65 -5.56
CA ALA A 2 0.95 -12.39 -6.08
C ALA A 2 2.02 -11.88 -5.13
N VAL A 3 2.93 -11.05 -5.66
CA VAL A 3 3.86 -10.29 -4.84
C VAL A 3 3.23 -8.93 -4.58
N ILE A 4 3.00 -8.61 -3.32
CA ILE A 4 2.21 -7.46 -2.91
C ILE A 4 3.06 -6.50 -2.09
N TYR A 5 3.09 -5.23 -2.49
CA TYR A 5 3.72 -4.17 -1.72
C TYR A 5 2.63 -3.39 -0.98
N ILE A 6 2.79 -3.23 0.32
CA ILE A 6 1.81 -2.48 1.13
C ILE A 6 2.24 -1.02 1.22
N ALA A 7 1.34 -0.12 0.92
CA ALA A 7 1.57 1.33 1.04
C ALA A 7 0.50 1.95 1.92
N GLY A 8 0.89 2.92 2.73
CA GLY A 8 -0.06 3.57 3.60
C GLY A 8 0.61 4.61 4.48
N PRO A 9 -0.18 5.29 5.32
CA PRO A 9 0.35 6.36 6.14
C PRO A 9 1.17 5.82 7.31
N MET A 10 2.29 6.45 7.60
CA MET A 10 3.14 6.12 8.73
C MET A 10 3.42 7.36 9.58
N THR A 11 3.87 8.45 8.94
CA THR A 11 4.26 9.66 9.64
C THR A 11 3.08 10.24 10.40
N GLY A 12 3.28 10.52 11.68
CA GLY A 12 2.24 11.10 12.51
C GLY A 12 1.28 10.09 13.13
N TYR A 13 1.39 8.83 12.76
CA TYR A 13 0.56 7.78 13.34
C TYR A 13 1.26 7.16 14.55
N LYS A 14 0.46 6.68 15.50
CA LYS A 14 0.99 5.96 16.65
C LYS A 14 1.79 4.76 16.15
N ASP A 15 3.01 4.63 16.65
CA ASP A 15 3.93 3.55 16.28
C ASP A 15 4.09 3.44 14.76
N HIS A 16 4.07 4.59 14.09
CA HIS A 16 4.22 4.65 12.63
C HIS A 16 3.22 3.78 11.88
N ASN A 17 2.05 3.54 12.49
CA ASN A 17 0.98 2.73 11.91
C ASN A 17 1.37 1.27 11.68
N ARG A 18 2.35 0.77 12.42
CA ARG A 18 2.85 -0.59 12.22
C ARG A 18 1.79 -1.66 12.37
N THR A 19 0.87 -1.48 13.32
CA THR A 19 -0.18 -2.48 13.53
C THR A 19 -1.00 -2.71 12.27
N ALA A 20 -1.39 -1.64 11.59
CA ALA A 20 -2.16 -1.77 10.36
C ALA A 20 -1.36 -2.50 9.27
N PHE A 21 -0.08 -2.13 9.12
CA PHE A 21 0.77 -2.78 8.12
C PHE A 21 0.95 -4.26 8.41
N PHE A 22 1.24 -4.61 9.66
CA PHE A 22 1.50 -6.01 9.99
C PHE A 22 0.24 -6.85 9.98
N THR A 23 -0.89 -6.30 10.39
CA THR A 23 -2.17 -7.02 10.35
C THR A 23 -2.51 -7.40 8.91
N GLU A 24 -2.41 -6.47 7.98
CA GLU A 24 -2.72 -6.76 6.59
C GLU A 24 -1.68 -7.66 5.95
N ALA A 25 -0.40 -7.49 6.32
CA ALA A 25 0.65 -8.37 5.81
C ALA A 25 0.39 -9.82 6.20
N MET A 26 0.00 -10.06 7.45
CA MET A 26 -0.32 -11.42 7.90
C MET A 26 -1.52 -11.99 7.15
N ARG A 27 -2.56 -11.18 7.01
CA ARG A 27 -3.77 -11.64 6.32
C ARG A 27 -3.48 -12.01 4.87
N LEU A 28 -2.73 -11.16 4.18
CA LEU A 28 -2.38 -11.43 2.79
C LEU A 28 -1.46 -12.64 2.66
N ALA A 29 -0.52 -12.80 3.59
CA ALA A 29 0.36 -13.97 3.57
C ALA A 29 -0.42 -15.26 3.81
N GLU A 30 -1.44 -15.21 4.67
CA GLU A 30 -2.29 -16.38 4.92
C GLU A 30 -3.10 -16.77 3.69
N HIS A 31 -3.33 -15.82 2.79
CA HIS A 31 -3.99 -16.10 1.51
C HIS A 31 -3.01 -16.56 0.43
N GLY A 32 -1.76 -16.80 0.79
CA GLY A 32 -0.79 -17.37 -0.13
C GLY A 32 0.03 -16.35 -0.92
N HIS A 33 -0.03 -15.08 -0.56
CA HIS A 33 0.72 -14.04 -1.26
C HIS A 33 2.10 -13.82 -0.63
N VAL A 34 3.03 -13.32 -1.43
CA VAL A 34 4.32 -12.84 -0.92
C VAL A 34 4.18 -11.37 -0.63
N VAL A 35 4.46 -10.94 0.59
CA VAL A 35 4.20 -9.57 1.01
C VAL A 35 5.50 -8.82 1.27
N LEU A 36 5.63 -7.66 0.62
CA LEU A 36 6.72 -6.73 0.84
C LEU A 36 6.18 -5.62 1.74
N ASN A 37 6.61 -5.64 3.00
CA ASN A 37 6.04 -4.78 4.03
C ASN A 37 7.09 -3.76 4.47
N PRO A 38 6.95 -2.48 4.10
CA PRO A 38 7.93 -1.46 4.47
C PRO A 38 7.98 -1.19 5.97
N ALA A 39 6.97 -1.60 6.73
CA ALA A 39 6.98 -1.42 8.17
C ALA A 39 8.01 -2.30 8.87
N THR A 40 8.63 -3.25 8.15
CA THR A 40 9.72 -4.04 8.69
C THR A 40 11.06 -3.31 8.69
N LEU A 41 11.14 -2.16 8.01
CA LEU A 41 12.38 -1.40 7.96
C LEU A 41 12.64 -0.74 9.32
N PRO A 42 13.92 -0.51 9.66
CA PRO A 42 14.25 0.10 10.94
C PRO A 42 13.87 1.57 10.98
N GLU A 43 13.71 2.09 12.19
CA GLU A 43 13.54 3.53 12.39
C GLU A 43 14.89 4.23 12.23
N GLY A 44 14.83 5.54 12.03
CA GLY A 44 16.05 6.35 12.01
C GLY A 44 16.63 6.61 10.63
N LEU A 45 15.98 6.09 9.58
CA LEU A 45 16.41 6.39 8.23
C LEU A 45 15.83 7.75 7.79
N SER A 46 16.54 8.42 6.87
CA SER A 46 16.03 9.64 6.28
C SER A 46 14.90 9.30 5.29
N GLN A 47 14.13 10.33 4.91
CA GLN A 47 13.10 10.15 3.87
C GLN A 47 13.71 9.63 2.58
N GLN A 48 14.87 10.16 2.20
CA GLN A 48 15.55 9.71 0.99
C GLN A 48 15.93 8.24 1.08
N GLN A 49 16.40 7.81 2.25
CA GLN A 49 16.78 6.41 2.44
C GLN A 49 15.55 5.50 2.36
N TYR A 50 14.44 5.89 3.00
CA TYR A 50 13.22 5.10 2.90
C TYR A 50 12.75 4.98 1.45
N ILE A 51 12.73 6.08 0.72
CA ILE A 51 12.33 6.05 -0.68
C ILE A 51 13.25 5.16 -1.50
N SER A 52 14.57 5.25 -1.23
CA SER A 52 15.56 4.47 -1.97
C SER A 52 15.38 2.96 -1.77
N ILE A 53 14.80 2.56 -0.65
CA ILE A 53 14.54 1.16 -0.37
C ILE A 53 13.13 0.76 -0.84
N CYS A 54 12.15 1.61 -0.56
CA CYS A 54 10.75 1.27 -0.79
C CYS A 54 10.38 1.27 -2.27
N ILE A 55 10.93 2.17 -3.08
CA ILE A 55 10.62 2.18 -4.50
C ILE A 55 11.09 0.89 -5.19
N PRO A 56 12.33 0.41 -4.98
CA PRO A 56 12.70 -0.90 -5.51
C PRO A 56 11.84 -2.05 -5.01
N MET A 57 11.40 -2.01 -3.75
CA MET A 57 10.47 -3.02 -3.24
C MET A 57 9.17 -2.99 -4.04
N LEU A 58 8.63 -1.80 -4.24
CA LEU A 58 7.42 -1.63 -5.04
C LEU A 58 7.62 -2.15 -6.46
N MET A 59 8.77 -1.89 -7.05
CA MET A 59 9.07 -2.33 -8.41
C MET A 59 9.10 -3.84 -8.54
N CYS A 60 9.27 -4.55 -7.44
CA CYS A 60 9.23 -6.02 -7.44
C CYS A 60 7.82 -6.57 -7.30
N ALA A 61 6.83 -5.72 -7.08
CA ALA A 61 5.49 -6.17 -6.76
C ALA A 61 4.61 -6.31 -8.00
N ASP A 62 3.66 -7.21 -7.91
CA ASP A 62 2.58 -7.33 -8.90
C ASP A 62 1.42 -6.40 -8.56
N VAL A 63 1.26 -6.10 -7.26
CA VAL A 63 0.11 -5.34 -6.75
C VAL A 63 0.61 -4.38 -5.67
N ILE A 64 0.10 -3.15 -5.70
CA ILE A 64 0.23 -2.23 -4.57
C ILE A 64 -1.08 -2.30 -3.78
N TYR A 65 -0.97 -2.60 -2.48
CA TYR A 65 -2.11 -2.70 -1.57
C TYR A 65 -2.14 -1.46 -0.70
N LEU A 66 -3.15 -0.62 -0.89
CA LEU A 66 -3.24 0.67 -0.22
C LEU A 66 -4.04 0.54 1.08
N LEU A 67 -3.44 0.98 2.18
CA LEU A 67 -4.12 0.98 3.47
C LEU A 67 -5.00 2.21 3.62
N GLU A 68 -5.96 2.11 4.53
CA GLU A 68 -6.84 3.24 4.84
C GLU A 68 -6.00 4.45 5.23
N GLY A 69 -6.37 5.62 4.70
CA GLY A 69 -5.67 6.87 4.97
C GLY A 69 -4.52 7.16 4.02
N TRP A 70 -4.29 6.30 3.04
CA TRP A 70 -3.18 6.47 2.12
C TRP A 70 -3.24 7.80 1.38
N GLU A 71 -4.44 8.35 1.15
CA GLU A 71 -4.60 9.59 0.40
C GLU A 71 -3.98 10.79 1.12
N ASP A 72 -3.85 10.70 2.42
CA ASP A 72 -3.29 11.78 3.23
C ASP A 72 -1.80 11.63 3.46
N SER A 73 -1.19 10.60 2.89
CA SER A 73 0.23 10.33 3.04
C SER A 73 0.98 10.69 1.76
N ALA A 74 1.89 11.64 1.85
CA ALA A 74 2.68 12.02 0.69
C ALA A 74 3.49 10.84 0.15
N GLY A 75 4.05 10.03 1.05
CA GLY A 75 4.82 8.85 0.64
C GLY A 75 3.96 7.83 -0.07
N ALA A 76 2.79 7.53 0.49
CA ALA A 76 1.90 6.55 -0.12
C ALA A 76 1.38 7.04 -1.47
N ARG A 77 1.09 8.35 -1.58
CA ARG A 77 0.65 8.92 -2.86
C ARG A 77 1.73 8.82 -3.91
N ALA A 78 2.99 9.05 -3.52
CA ALA A 78 4.11 8.93 -4.45
C ALA A 78 4.26 7.49 -4.93
N GLU A 79 4.11 6.53 -4.03
CA GLU A 79 4.19 5.11 -4.38
C GLU A 79 3.03 4.70 -5.28
N TYR A 80 1.85 5.22 -5.01
CA TYR A 80 0.69 4.98 -5.87
C TYR A 80 0.94 5.52 -7.28
N ALA A 81 1.47 6.75 -7.39
CA ALA A 81 1.76 7.34 -8.68
C ALA A 81 2.80 6.51 -9.45
N MET A 82 3.82 6.01 -8.74
CA MET A 82 4.83 5.16 -9.35
C MET A 82 4.22 3.85 -9.83
N ALA A 83 3.32 3.26 -9.03
CA ALA A 83 2.64 2.02 -9.41
C ALA A 83 1.83 2.22 -10.70
N LEU A 84 1.15 3.35 -10.83
CA LEU A 84 0.42 3.65 -12.05
C LEU A 84 1.37 3.76 -13.24
N LYS A 85 2.49 4.42 -13.04
CA LYS A 85 3.49 4.59 -14.10
C LYS A 85 4.05 3.24 -14.56
N LEU A 86 4.19 2.31 -13.64
CA LEU A 86 4.78 1.00 -13.91
C LEU A 86 3.74 -0.06 -14.28
N ASN A 87 2.47 0.31 -14.36
CA ASN A 87 1.36 -0.62 -14.64
C ASN A 87 1.25 -1.73 -13.60
N ILE A 88 1.55 -1.40 -12.35
CA ILE A 88 1.34 -2.32 -11.23
C ILE A 88 -0.13 -2.23 -10.83
N ASP A 89 -0.77 -3.38 -10.62
CA ASP A 89 -2.17 -3.43 -10.24
C ASP A 89 -2.39 -2.79 -8.87
N VAL A 90 -3.58 -2.22 -8.67
CA VAL A 90 -3.91 -1.49 -7.46
C VAL A 90 -5.03 -2.21 -6.71
N SER A 91 -4.81 -2.45 -5.41
CA SER A 91 -5.85 -2.92 -4.52
C SER A 91 -6.17 -1.81 -3.54
N LEU A 92 -7.41 -1.36 -3.54
CA LEU A 92 -7.86 -0.27 -2.69
C LEU A 92 -8.38 -0.80 -1.35
N PRO A 93 -8.40 0.06 -0.32
CA PRO A 93 -8.93 -0.34 0.98
C PRO A 93 -10.40 -0.72 0.88
N PRO A 94 -10.90 -1.57 1.80
CA PRO A 94 -12.31 -1.92 1.80
C PRO A 94 -13.20 -0.73 2.15
N VAL A 95 -14.47 -0.84 1.78
CA VAL A 95 -15.47 0.16 2.15
C VAL A 95 -15.71 0.07 3.67
N ARG A 96 -15.84 1.24 4.31
CA ARG A 96 -16.10 1.31 5.76
C ARG A 96 -17.49 0.78 6.08
N GLU A 97 -17.68 0.42 7.34
CA GLU A 97 -18.96 -0.10 7.81
C GLU A 97 -20.10 0.90 7.64
N ASP A 98 -19.80 2.21 7.68
CA ASP A 98 -20.82 3.23 7.50
C ASP A 98 -21.18 3.43 6.03
N GLY A 99 -20.66 2.59 5.15
CA GLY A 99 -20.95 2.65 3.73
C GLY A 99 -20.12 3.62 2.94
N LYS A 100 -19.22 4.33 3.60
CA LYS A 100 -18.37 5.30 2.91
C LYS A 100 -17.10 4.64 2.40
N SER A 101 -16.76 4.93 1.16
CA SER A 101 -15.48 4.52 0.63
C SER A 101 -14.39 5.36 1.26
N ILE A 102 -13.26 4.73 1.58
CA ILE A 102 -12.10 5.43 2.10
C ILE A 102 -11.18 5.88 0.99
N THR A 103 -11.57 5.64 -0.26
CA THR A 103 -10.78 6.07 -1.41
C THR A 103 -11.32 7.39 -1.94
N GLN A 104 -10.44 8.17 -2.56
CA GLN A 104 -10.82 9.43 -3.18
C GLN A 104 -11.62 9.15 -4.45
N PRO A 105 -12.69 9.96 -4.71
CA PRO A 105 -13.40 9.84 -5.97
C PRO A 105 -12.43 10.00 -7.14
N GLY A 106 -12.53 9.11 -8.12
CA GLY A 106 -11.70 9.14 -9.30
C GLY A 106 -10.41 8.38 -9.21
N VAL A 107 -9.97 8.01 -8.01
CA VAL A 107 -8.73 7.24 -7.85
C VAL A 107 -8.88 5.86 -8.48
N ASP A 108 -10.05 5.26 -8.34
CA ASP A 108 -10.37 3.94 -8.87
C ASP A 108 -10.74 3.98 -10.34
N GLN A 109 -10.62 5.12 -10.99
CA GLN A 109 -11.02 5.31 -12.39
C GLN A 109 -9.85 5.21 -13.35
N LYS A 110 -8.70 4.76 -12.90
CA LYS A 110 -7.51 4.71 -13.74
C LYS A 110 -7.62 3.61 -14.79
N PRO A 111 -7.49 3.94 -16.07
CA PRO A 111 -7.75 2.95 -17.12
C PRO A 111 -6.67 1.89 -17.28
N HIS A 112 -5.47 2.13 -16.77
CA HIS A 112 -4.34 1.22 -16.99
C HIS A 112 -4.25 0.13 -15.94
N ASN A 113 -4.88 0.31 -14.79
CA ASN A 113 -4.69 -0.57 -13.66
C ASN A 113 -6.01 -1.19 -13.28
N GLN A 114 -5.99 -2.45 -12.99
CA GLN A 114 -7.15 -3.16 -12.47
C GLN A 114 -7.16 -3.06 -10.95
N GLN A 115 -8.34 -2.85 -10.43
CA GLN A 115 -8.53 -2.92 -9.00
C GLN A 115 -8.76 -4.39 -8.66
N ILE A 116 -7.98 -4.88 -7.71
CA ILE A 116 -8.01 -6.28 -7.33
C ILE A 116 -8.50 -6.39 -5.91
N ASN A 117 -9.42 -7.34 -5.67
CA ASN A 117 -9.88 -7.62 -4.32
C ASN A 117 -9.03 -8.72 -3.73
N LEU A 118 -8.15 -8.35 -2.82
CA LEU A 118 -7.22 -9.28 -2.18
C LEU A 118 -7.73 -9.80 -0.85
N SER A 119 -8.94 -9.42 -0.44
CA SER A 119 -9.47 -9.81 0.86
C SER A 119 -10.25 -11.11 0.82
N GLU A 120 -10.38 -11.71 -0.32
CA GLU A 120 -11.10 -12.98 -0.47
C GLU A 120 -10.31 -14.15 0.08
#